data_13257c26c804437c9cb97d907a27cfe7
#
_entry.id   13257c26c804437c9cb97d907a27cfe7
#
_cell.length_a   1.000
_cell.length_b   1.000
_cell.length_c   1.000
_cell.angle_alpha   90.00
_cell.angle_beta   90.00
_cell.angle_gamma   90.00
#
_symmetry.space_group_name_H-M   'P 1'
#
loop_
_entity.id
_entity.type
_entity.pdbx_description
1 polymer ?
#
loop_
_entity_poly.entity_id
_entity_poly.type
_entity_poly.pdbx_seq_one_letter_code
_entity_poly.pdbx_strand_id
1 'polypeptide(L)'
;MVTDQQVRRLFKLIQTEKNFGIAAMKAGMDEKTARKYRRQGKLPSDLKGDHAWRTRKDPFGDVWDGMKSMLEINPGLEAKTLFDDLQRRLPGRFADGQLRTLQRRVKHWRAVEGPPKEIFFAQIHKPGKLCQSDFTHMDKLGVTIRGVPFEHMIYHFVLTYSNWETGTICFSESFESLSQGVQNALWELGGVPEEHRTDCLTTAVNKTGHPEIFTRRYKDLVDHYGITPCKTNPSSPHENGDVEQRNYRFKKAVDQALMLRGSRDFKDRSEYEYFLSKLFIQLNAGRKKRFMEDQAVLHRLPERRIDSCKKKDVKVGPSSTIRVNNNVYSVNSRLIGESIQARLYMERLEIWYGQKKIDTLPRLRGEGKHKINYRHIIDSLIRKPGAFENYRYRDAMFPTSRFRIAYDSLKKRYTLKSAAKRYLGILNMAAKESETAVDSALRILIDKNMDICKTQVQTLIQSNEPINRVEDIDIPEIDLTAYDQLLEEVMSC
;
A
#
# COMPACT_ATOMS: atom_id res chain seq x y z
N MET A 1 -56.37 -3.85 -12.59
CA MET A 1 -56.40 -2.75 -13.59
C MET A 1 -56.84 -3.38 -14.91
N VAL A 2 -57.83 -2.80 -15.62
CA VAL A 2 -58.31 -3.34 -16.88
C VAL A 2 -57.30 -3.10 -17.99
N THR A 3 -57.00 -4.13 -18.80
CA THR A 3 -56.03 -4.06 -19.91
C THR A 3 -56.75 -3.80 -21.26
N ASP A 4 -56.00 -3.24 -22.22
CA ASP A 4 -56.50 -3.03 -23.58
C ASP A 4 -57.04 -4.32 -24.21
N GLN A 5 -56.39 -5.44 -23.93
CA GLN A 5 -56.81 -6.76 -24.43
C GLN A 5 -58.21 -7.16 -23.91
N GLN A 6 -58.47 -6.89 -22.62
CA GLN A 6 -59.77 -7.15 -22.02
C GLN A 6 -60.87 -6.27 -22.65
N VAL A 7 -60.59 -4.98 -22.91
CA VAL A 7 -61.56 -4.09 -23.53
C VAL A 7 -61.80 -4.46 -25.00
N ARG A 8 -60.77 -4.79 -25.77
CA ARG A 8 -60.92 -5.31 -27.14
C ARG A 8 -61.74 -6.59 -27.17
N ARG A 9 -61.53 -7.51 -26.21
CA ARG A 9 -62.29 -8.73 -26.05
C ARG A 9 -63.76 -8.42 -25.71
N LEU A 10 -64.01 -7.44 -24.83
CA LEU A 10 -65.38 -7.00 -24.52
C LEU A 10 -66.10 -6.51 -25.77
N PHE A 11 -65.48 -5.62 -26.58
CA PHE A 11 -66.09 -5.10 -27.78
C PHE A 11 -66.45 -6.17 -28.80
N LYS A 12 -65.66 -7.24 -28.94
CA LYS A 12 -65.98 -8.40 -29.77
C LYS A 12 -67.13 -9.22 -29.19
N LEU A 13 -67.16 -9.46 -27.89
CA LEU A 13 -68.13 -10.26 -27.20
C LEU A 13 -69.55 -9.59 -27.18
N ILE A 14 -69.61 -8.25 -27.13
CA ILE A 14 -70.86 -7.49 -27.21
C ILE A 14 -71.56 -7.73 -28.54
N GLN A 15 -70.84 -8.04 -29.61
CA GLN A 15 -71.45 -8.31 -30.93
C GLN A 15 -72.01 -9.78 -31.07
N THR A 16 -71.46 -10.68 -30.28
CA THR A 16 -71.78 -12.13 -30.39
C THR A 16 -72.69 -12.66 -29.27
N GLU A 17 -72.67 -12.04 -28.11
CA GLU A 17 -73.41 -12.48 -26.92
C GLU A 17 -74.73 -11.68 -26.78
N LYS A 18 -75.84 -12.41 -26.57
CA LYS A 18 -77.18 -11.84 -26.38
C LYS A 18 -77.30 -11.04 -25.04
N ASN A 19 -76.49 -11.39 -24.06
CA ASN A 19 -76.51 -10.75 -22.73
C ASN A 19 -75.25 -10.02 -22.43
N PHE A 20 -75.34 -8.72 -22.13
CA PHE A 20 -74.20 -7.84 -21.82
C PHE A 20 -73.40 -8.27 -20.57
N GLY A 21 -74.10 -8.78 -19.54
CA GLY A 21 -73.42 -9.23 -18.32
C GLY A 21 -72.51 -10.43 -18.58
N ILE A 22 -72.98 -11.35 -19.46
CA ILE A 22 -72.17 -12.50 -19.89
C ILE A 22 -70.96 -12.06 -20.71
N ALA A 23 -71.10 -11.06 -21.60
CA ALA A 23 -70.00 -10.49 -22.36
C ALA A 23 -68.95 -9.84 -21.45
N ALA A 24 -69.36 -9.09 -20.42
CA ALA A 24 -68.51 -8.53 -19.43
C ALA A 24 -67.72 -9.57 -18.64
N MET A 25 -68.40 -10.58 -18.15
CA MET A 25 -67.81 -11.68 -17.39
C MET A 25 -66.79 -12.49 -18.22
N LYS A 26 -67.13 -12.82 -19.47
CA LYS A 26 -66.23 -13.49 -20.42
C LYS A 26 -65.03 -12.64 -20.81
N ALA A 27 -65.15 -11.29 -20.74
CA ALA A 27 -64.04 -10.36 -20.93
C ALA A 27 -63.18 -10.17 -19.66
N GLY A 28 -63.56 -10.83 -18.56
CA GLY A 28 -62.80 -10.74 -17.28
C GLY A 28 -62.92 -9.39 -16.58
N MET A 29 -64.09 -8.74 -16.62
CA MET A 29 -64.34 -7.48 -15.96
C MET A 29 -65.77 -7.40 -15.36
N ASP A 30 -65.90 -6.57 -14.35
CA ASP A 30 -67.20 -6.24 -13.77
C ASP A 30 -68.09 -5.51 -14.74
N GLU A 31 -69.41 -5.75 -14.67
CA GLU A 31 -70.42 -5.22 -15.60
C GLU A 31 -70.45 -3.66 -15.58
N LYS A 32 -70.29 -3.06 -14.44
CA LYS A 32 -70.21 -1.58 -14.28
C LYS A 32 -69.02 -1.01 -15.05
N THR A 33 -67.89 -1.68 -14.95
CA THR A 33 -66.65 -1.34 -15.66
C THR A 33 -66.81 -1.55 -17.18
N ALA A 34 -67.44 -2.65 -17.59
CA ALA A 34 -67.74 -2.93 -19.00
C ALA A 34 -68.65 -1.87 -19.62
N ARG A 35 -69.73 -1.44 -18.92
CA ARG A 35 -70.62 -0.33 -19.35
C ARG A 35 -69.87 0.97 -19.51
N LYS A 36 -68.88 1.25 -18.61
CA LYS A 36 -68.03 2.46 -18.74
C LYS A 36 -67.23 2.45 -20.05
N TYR A 37 -66.50 1.35 -20.34
CA TYR A 37 -65.71 1.24 -21.57
C TYR A 37 -66.58 1.19 -22.84
N ARG A 38 -67.74 0.53 -22.78
CA ARG A 38 -68.72 0.59 -23.90
C ARG A 38 -69.16 2.02 -24.21
N ARG A 39 -69.48 2.81 -23.20
CA ARG A 39 -69.88 4.20 -23.35
C ARG A 39 -68.78 5.11 -23.87
N GLN A 40 -67.51 4.86 -23.41
CA GLN A 40 -66.35 5.66 -23.81
C GLN A 40 -65.80 5.29 -25.19
N GLY A 41 -66.02 4.06 -25.65
CA GLY A 41 -65.52 3.59 -26.95
C GLY A 41 -64.03 3.58 -27.14
N LYS A 42 -63.25 3.83 -26.07
CA LYS A 42 -61.79 3.99 -26.09
C LYS A 42 -61.09 2.91 -25.27
N LEU A 43 -59.84 2.57 -25.64
CA LEU A 43 -59.03 1.63 -24.90
C LEU A 43 -58.43 2.29 -23.63
N PRO A 44 -58.10 1.53 -22.62
CA PRO A 44 -57.38 2.04 -21.44
C PRO A 44 -56.12 2.83 -21.79
N SER A 45 -55.33 2.43 -22.79
CA SER A 45 -54.15 3.16 -23.28
C SER A 45 -54.51 4.54 -23.85
N ASP A 46 -55.62 4.66 -24.57
CA ASP A 46 -56.06 5.92 -25.18
C ASP A 46 -56.63 6.92 -24.14
N LEU A 47 -57.04 6.39 -22.98
CA LEU A 47 -57.54 7.16 -21.85
C LEU A 47 -56.44 7.60 -20.88
N LYS A 48 -55.20 7.08 -21.02
CA LYS A 48 -54.02 7.52 -20.29
C LYS A 48 -53.55 8.84 -20.88
N GLY A 49 -54.05 9.95 -20.34
CA GLY A 49 -53.43 11.26 -20.60
C GLY A 49 -52.01 11.30 -20.09
N ASP A 50 -51.17 12.14 -20.70
CA ASP A 50 -49.82 12.41 -20.24
C ASP A 50 -49.86 12.91 -18.80
N HIS A 51 -49.40 12.07 -17.86
CA HIS A 51 -49.31 12.48 -16.46
C HIS A 51 -48.20 13.49 -16.29
N ALA A 52 -48.52 14.76 -16.21
CA ALA A 52 -47.60 15.77 -15.74
C ALA A 52 -47.32 15.53 -14.24
N TRP A 53 -46.26 14.79 -13.91
CA TRP A 53 -45.83 14.51 -12.55
C TRP A 53 -45.43 15.74 -11.75
N ARG A 54 -45.26 16.92 -12.42
CA ARG A 54 -44.91 18.21 -11.82
C ARG A 54 -46.17 18.97 -11.45
N THR A 55 -46.72 18.70 -10.30
CA THR A 55 -47.87 19.49 -9.74
C THR A 55 -47.42 20.70 -8.94
N ARG A 56 -46.14 20.81 -8.56
CA ARG A 56 -45.58 21.93 -7.81
C ARG A 56 -44.80 22.86 -8.70
N LYS A 57 -44.97 24.18 -8.48
CA LYS A 57 -44.19 25.22 -9.17
C LYS A 57 -42.70 25.02 -8.89
N ASP A 58 -41.86 25.14 -9.91
CA ASP A 58 -40.43 25.03 -9.78
C ASP A 58 -39.89 26.20 -8.95
N PRO A 59 -39.25 25.95 -7.79
CA PRO A 59 -38.75 27.04 -6.93
C PRO A 59 -37.59 27.82 -7.56
N PHE A 60 -36.92 27.28 -8.56
CA PHE A 60 -35.76 27.89 -9.21
C PHE A 60 -36.08 28.48 -10.61
N GLY A 61 -37.34 28.52 -11.01
CA GLY A 61 -37.75 28.93 -12.37
C GLY A 61 -37.20 30.29 -12.78
N ASP A 62 -37.33 31.27 -11.92
CA ASP A 62 -36.98 32.69 -12.16
C ASP A 62 -35.49 33.03 -11.95
N VAL A 63 -34.74 32.15 -11.25
CA VAL A 63 -33.29 32.33 -11.02
C VAL A 63 -32.46 31.41 -11.91
N TRP A 64 -33.12 30.53 -12.65
CA TRP A 64 -32.43 29.48 -13.41
C TRP A 64 -31.54 30.02 -14.52
N ASP A 65 -32.01 31.03 -15.26
CA ASP A 65 -31.24 31.56 -16.40
C ASP A 65 -29.91 32.17 -15.94
N GLY A 66 -29.92 32.87 -14.79
CA GLY A 66 -28.69 33.35 -14.18
C GLY A 66 -27.73 32.23 -13.75
N MET A 67 -28.25 31.14 -13.17
CA MET A 67 -27.44 29.99 -12.81
C MET A 67 -26.94 29.22 -14.03
N LYS A 68 -27.75 29.12 -15.09
CA LYS A 68 -27.38 28.52 -16.36
C LYS A 68 -26.22 29.27 -17.00
N SER A 69 -26.24 30.57 -17.04
CA SER A 69 -25.14 31.41 -17.53
C SER A 69 -23.86 31.18 -16.74
N MET A 70 -23.94 31.03 -15.40
CA MET A 70 -22.77 30.68 -14.56
C MET A 70 -22.22 29.29 -14.89
N LEU A 71 -23.09 28.31 -15.14
CA LEU A 71 -22.70 26.97 -15.52
C LEU A 71 -22.11 26.88 -16.93
N GLU A 72 -22.57 27.71 -17.85
CA GLU A 72 -22.02 27.84 -19.21
C GLU A 72 -20.60 28.40 -19.19
N ILE A 73 -20.32 29.37 -18.32
CA ILE A 73 -18.99 29.95 -18.15
C ILE A 73 -18.08 28.96 -17.38
N ASN A 74 -18.60 28.33 -16.32
CA ASN A 74 -17.87 27.44 -15.45
C ASN A 74 -18.63 26.12 -15.22
N PRO A 75 -18.57 25.15 -16.14
CA PRO A 75 -19.34 23.90 -16.07
C PRO A 75 -19.01 23.03 -14.83
N GLY A 76 -17.86 23.26 -14.22
CA GLY A 76 -17.40 22.58 -13.00
C GLY A 76 -18.10 23.04 -11.72
N LEU A 77 -18.87 24.12 -11.73
CA LEU A 77 -19.57 24.61 -10.53
C LEU A 77 -20.50 23.57 -9.96
N GLU A 78 -20.35 23.27 -8.69
CA GLU A 78 -21.21 22.32 -7.98
C GLU A 78 -22.59 22.93 -7.69
N ALA A 79 -23.62 22.09 -7.74
CA ALA A 79 -24.99 22.52 -7.40
C ALA A 79 -25.10 23.02 -5.96
N LYS A 80 -24.27 22.51 -5.03
CA LYS A 80 -24.22 23.00 -3.64
C LYS A 80 -23.68 24.43 -3.59
N THR A 81 -22.59 24.69 -4.29
CA THR A 81 -21.98 26.04 -4.36
C THR A 81 -22.96 27.08 -4.95
N LEU A 82 -23.67 26.70 -6.01
CA LEU A 82 -24.72 27.58 -6.60
C LEU A 82 -25.88 27.79 -5.63
N PHE A 83 -26.26 26.78 -4.85
CA PHE A 83 -27.32 26.87 -3.86
C PHE A 83 -26.95 27.81 -2.71
N ASP A 84 -25.72 27.64 -2.17
CA ASP A 84 -25.22 28.51 -1.09
C ASP A 84 -25.08 29.98 -1.53
N ASP A 85 -24.72 30.20 -2.79
CA ASP A 85 -24.67 31.52 -3.38
C ASP A 85 -26.08 32.15 -3.51
N LEU A 86 -27.09 31.36 -3.94
CA LEU A 86 -28.48 31.81 -3.96
C LEU A 86 -29.01 32.15 -2.58
N GLN A 87 -28.71 31.34 -1.56
CA GLN A 87 -29.13 31.61 -0.18
C GLN A 87 -28.50 32.91 0.36
N ARG A 88 -27.25 33.20 -0.01
CA ARG A 88 -26.58 34.46 0.35
C ARG A 88 -27.16 35.68 -0.37
N ARG A 89 -27.48 35.56 -1.67
CA ARG A 89 -28.06 36.67 -2.47
C ARG A 89 -29.51 36.91 -2.16
N LEU A 90 -30.27 35.88 -1.79
CA LEU A 90 -31.70 35.92 -1.54
C LEU A 90 -32.04 35.24 -0.20
N PRO A 91 -31.69 35.90 0.93
CA PRO A 91 -31.86 35.32 2.26
C PRO A 91 -33.32 34.92 2.55
N GLY A 92 -33.53 33.72 3.11
CA GLY A 92 -34.84 33.22 3.50
C GLY A 92 -35.74 32.72 2.36
N ARG A 93 -35.33 32.88 1.08
CA ARG A 93 -36.13 32.45 -0.07
C ARG A 93 -36.03 30.95 -0.37
N PHE A 94 -34.87 30.34 -0.15
CA PHE A 94 -34.59 28.93 -0.47
C PHE A 94 -34.27 28.14 0.79
N ALA A 95 -35.14 27.18 1.12
CA ALA A 95 -34.94 26.28 2.24
C ALA A 95 -33.98 25.14 1.88
N ASP A 96 -33.17 24.65 2.84
CA ASP A 96 -32.15 23.60 2.65
C ASP A 96 -32.68 22.34 1.96
N GLY A 97 -33.92 21.96 2.23
CA GLY A 97 -34.58 20.82 1.57
C GLY A 97 -34.72 20.94 0.05
N GLN A 98 -34.57 22.13 -0.51
CA GLN A 98 -34.66 22.38 -1.95
C GLN A 98 -33.35 22.09 -2.70
N LEU A 99 -32.22 21.92 -2.00
CA LEU A 99 -30.93 21.61 -2.61
C LEU A 99 -31.03 20.40 -3.55
N ARG A 100 -31.76 19.35 -3.14
CA ARG A 100 -31.94 18.15 -3.95
C ARG A 100 -32.64 18.44 -5.30
N THR A 101 -33.55 19.38 -5.32
CA THR A 101 -34.24 19.84 -6.54
C THR A 101 -33.26 20.54 -7.46
N LEU A 102 -32.41 21.43 -6.93
CA LEU A 102 -31.37 22.09 -7.71
C LEU A 102 -30.35 21.10 -8.26
N GLN A 103 -29.89 20.16 -7.43
CA GLN A 103 -28.97 19.08 -7.87
C GLN A 103 -29.51 18.29 -9.07
N ARG A 104 -30.82 17.95 -9.05
CA ARG A 104 -31.46 17.25 -10.17
C ARG A 104 -31.53 18.13 -11.43
N ARG A 105 -31.79 19.42 -11.26
CA ARG A 105 -31.85 20.36 -12.38
C ARG A 105 -30.49 20.61 -13.01
N VAL A 106 -29.45 20.81 -12.21
CA VAL A 106 -28.05 20.92 -12.69
C VAL A 106 -27.59 19.62 -13.37
N LYS A 107 -27.95 18.45 -12.80
CA LYS A 107 -27.67 17.16 -13.43
C LYS A 107 -28.36 17.04 -14.80
N HIS A 108 -29.62 17.48 -14.91
CA HIS A 108 -30.36 17.48 -16.17
C HIS A 108 -29.70 18.40 -17.20
N TRP A 109 -29.39 19.63 -16.81
CA TRP A 109 -28.69 20.57 -17.67
C TRP A 109 -27.35 20.02 -18.17
N ARG A 110 -26.53 19.43 -17.28
CA ARG A 110 -25.27 18.79 -17.67
C ARG A 110 -25.44 17.65 -18.66
N ALA A 111 -26.59 16.96 -18.63
CA ALA A 111 -26.85 15.84 -19.52
C ALA A 111 -27.35 16.29 -20.90
N VAL A 112 -28.07 17.42 -20.98
CA VAL A 112 -28.78 17.87 -22.21
C VAL A 112 -28.06 19.03 -22.88
N GLU A 113 -27.53 19.99 -22.11
CA GLU A 113 -26.98 21.24 -22.60
C GLU A 113 -25.52 21.48 -22.19
N GLY A 114 -25.03 20.74 -21.17
CA GLY A 114 -23.67 20.88 -20.68
C GLY A 114 -22.61 20.41 -21.67
N PRO A 115 -21.33 20.69 -21.40
CA PRO A 115 -20.24 20.27 -22.29
C PRO A 115 -20.20 18.75 -22.42
N PRO A 116 -19.75 18.23 -23.56
CA PRO A 116 -19.60 16.81 -23.79
C PRO A 116 -18.63 16.23 -22.76
N LYS A 117 -18.95 15.06 -22.28
CA LYS A 117 -18.04 14.30 -21.41
C LYS A 117 -17.03 13.57 -22.25
N GLU A 118 -15.85 13.38 -21.67
CA GLU A 118 -14.82 12.58 -22.27
C GLU A 118 -15.29 11.14 -22.46
N ILE A 119 -15.04 10.59 -23.64
CA ILE A 119 -15.42 9.21 -23.99
C ILE A 119 -14.22 8.31 -23.71
N PHE A 120 -14.43 7.32 -22.85
CA PHE A 120 -13.44 6.28 -22.61
C PHE A 120 -13.67 5.11 -23.58
N PHE A 121 -12.67 4.87 -24.42
CA PHE A 121 -12.69 3.71 -25.32
C PHE A 121 -12.17 2.49 -24.57
N ALA A 122 -12.98 1.43 -24.52
CA ALA A 122 -12.55 0.18 -23.92
C ALA A 122 -11.37 -0.41 -24.69
N GLN A 123 -10.25 -0.64 -23.99
CA GLN A 123 -9.04 -1.23 -24.58
C GLN A 123 -9.13 -2.76 -24.56
N ILE A 124 -8.66 -3.37 -25.63
CA ILE A 124 -8.55 -4.83 -25.72
C ILE A 124 -7.18 -5.22 -25.19
N HIS A 125 -7.16 -5.87 -24.03
CA HIS A 125 -5.97 -6.46 -23.47
C HIS A 125 -5.79 -7.88 -23.98
N LYS A 126 -4.55 -8.25 -24.33
CA LYS A 126 -4.20 -9.63 -24.74
C LYS A 126 -3.46 -10.34 -23.60
N PRO A 127 -3.63 -11.67 -23.47
CA PRO A 127 -2.90 -12.44 -22.48
C PRO A 127 -1.39 -12.23 -22.59
N GLY A 128 -0.70 -12.14 -21.45
CA GLY A 128 0.76 -12.01 -21.35
C GLY A 128 1.39 -10.77 -21.98
N LYS A 129 0.58 -9.89 -22.61
CA LYS A 129 1.11 -8.76 -23.39
C LYS A 129 1.66 -7.64 -22.53
N LEU A 130 0.87 -7.11 -21.63
CA LEU A 130 1.19 -5.86 -20.91
C LEU A 130 1.02 -6.03 -19.41
N CYS A 131 2.06 -5.65 -18.67
CA CYS A 131 1.94 -5.35 -17.24
C CYS A 131 2.11 -3.86 -16.97
N GLN A 132 1.50 -3.40 -15.91
CA GLN A 132 1.61 -2.03 -15.43
C GLN A 132 2.08 -2.01 -13.98
N SER A 133 2.80 -0.98 -13.60
CA SER A 133 3.20 -0.79 -12.21
C SER A 133 3.23 0.68 -11.82
N ASP A 134 2.99 0.91 -10.52
CA ASP A 134 3.01 2.24 -9.93
C ASP A 134 3.35 2.17 -8.44
N PHE A 135 3.78 3.30 -7.87
CA PHE A 135 3.99 3.44 -6.43
C PHE A 135 2.76 4.04 -5.76
N THR A 136 2.24 3.36 -4.76
CA THR A 136 1.08 3.82 -4.03
C THR A 136 1.39 4.09 -2.56
N HIS A 137 1.16 5.32 -2.10
CA HIS A 137 1.36 5.73 -0.70
C HIS A 137 0.31 5.12 0.22
N MET A 138 0.76 4.56 1.34
CA MET A 138 -0.08 3.88 2.34
C MET A 138 -0.21 4.67 3.65
N ASP A 139 0.39 5.86 3.76
CA ASP A 139 0.47 6.65 4.98
C ASP A 139 -0.89 6.97 5.59
N LYS A 140 -1.90 7.26 4.74
CA LYS A 140 -3.27 7.56 5.18
C LYS A 140 -3.99 6.38 5.86
N LEU A 141 -3.46 5.17 5.75
CA LEU A 141 -4.03 3.98 6.40
C LEU A 141 -3.65 3.87 7.88
N GLY A 142 -2.68 4.66 8.35
CA GLY A 142 -2.31 4.71 9.76
C GLY A 142 -1.79 3.38 10.30
N VAL A 143 -1.08 2.60 9.50
CA VAL A 143 -0.46 1.34 9.92
C VAL A 143 0.66 1.61 10.91
N THR A 144 0.71 0.85 11.99
CA THR A 144 1.77 0.91 13.00
C THR A 144 2.44 -0.45 13.18
N ILE A 145 3.71 -0.43 13.60
CA ILE A 145 4.43 -1.64 14.05
C ILE A 145 4.90 -1.40 15.48
N ARG A 146 4.39 -2.18 16.41
CA ARG A 146 4.62 -2.01 17.87
C ARG A 146 4.29 -0.59 18.33
N GLY A 147 3.17 -0.04 17.88
CA GLY A 147 2.72 1.30 18.20
C GLY A 147 3.48 2.44 17.49
N VAL A 148 4.50 2.14 16.69
CA VAL A 148 5.28 3.14 15.93
C VAL A 148 4.70 3.28 14.51
N PRO A 149 4.40 4.51 14.04
CA PRO A 149 3.92 4.73 12.68
C PRO A 149 4.85 4.11 11.63
N PHE A 150 4.26 3.35 10.72
CA PHE A 150 4.96 2.67 9.64
C PHE A 150 4.62 3.33 8.30
N GLU A 151 5.28 4.45 8.04
CA GLU A 151 5.14 5.17 6.77
C GLU A 151 5.84 4.39 5.65
N HIS A 152 5.07 4.02 4.62
CA HIS A 152 5.58 3.22 3.52
C HIS A 152 4.74 3.42 2.25
N MET A 153 5.27 2.91 1.16
CA MET A 153 4.58 2.77 -0.12
C MET A 153 4.53 1.29 -0.50
N ILE A 154 3.63 0.97 -1.40
CA ILE A 154 3.61 -0.31 -2.10
C ILE A 154 3.98 -0.04 -3.56
N TYR A 155 5.01 -0.71 -4.06
CA TYR A 155 5.18 -0.90 -5.48
C TYR A 155 4.13 -1.92 -5.93
N HIS A 156 3.13 -1.45 -6.65
CA HIS A 156 1.99 -2.25 -7.08
C HIS A 156 2.17 -2.66 -8.54
N PHE A 157 2.05 -3.95 -8.82
CA PHE A 157 2.22 -4.55 -10.14
C PHE A 157 0.94 -5.26 -10.56
N VAL A 158 0.51 -5.06 -11.81
CA VAL A 158 -0.76 -5.58 -12.34
C VAL A 158 -0.56 -6.09 -13.77
N LEU A 159 -1.06 -7.29 -14.07
CA LEU A 159 -1.27 -7.75 -15.46
C LEU A 159 -2.57 -7.18 -16.00
N THR A 160 -2.53 -6.52 -17.15
CA THR A 160 -3.71 -5.80 -17.67
C THR A 160 -4.83 -6.72 -18.17
N TYR A 161 -4.52 -7.94 -18.62
CA TYR A 161 -5.51 -8.88 -19.12
C TYR A 161 -6.27 -9.60 -18.01
N SER A 162 -5.58 -10.30 -17.11
CA SER A 162 -6.22 -11.01 -16.00
C SER A 162 -6.57 -10.11 -14.84
N ASN A 163 -5.93 -8.94 -14.75
CA ASN A 163 -5.89 -8.08 -13.58
C ASN A 163 -5.27 -8.76 -12.34
N TRP A 164 -4.45 -9.80 -12.54
CA TRP A 164 -3.65 -10.35 -11.47
C TRP A 164 -2.72 -9.28 -10.92
N GLU A 165 -2.64 -9.18 -9.61
CA GLU A 165 -1.93 -8.09 -8.94
C GLU A 165 -1.11 -8.59 -7.76
N THR A 166 0.04 -7.95 -7.55
CA THR A 166 0.89 -8.15 -6.39
C THR A 166 1.59 -6.86 -6.00
N GLY A 167 2.24 -6.82 -4.84
CA GLY A 167 2.93 -5.63 -4.37
C GLY A 167 4.10 -5.89 -3.46
N THR A 168 5.07 -4.98 -3.49
CA THR A 168 6.25 -5.00 -2.64
C THR A 168 6.30 -3.73 -1.80
N ILE A 169 6.46 -3.87 -0.47
CA ILE A 169 6.67 -2.72 0.42
C ILE A 169 7.96 -2.00 0.03
N CYS A 170 7.88 -0.69 -0.12
CA CYS A 170 9.02 0.18 -0.41
C CYS A 170 8.90 1.52 0.33
N PHE A 171 9.94 2.36 0.25
CA PHE A 171 10.01 3.59 1.04
C PHE A 171 10.43 4.82 0.22
N SER A 172 10.60 4.65 -1.06
CA SER A 172 10.92 5.72 -2.00
C SER A 172 10.64 5.26 -3.42
N GLU A 173 10.31 6.19 -4.28
CA GLU A 173 10.19 5.97 -5.72
C GLU A 173 11.56 5.91 -6.40
N SER A 174 12.47 5.09 -5.87
CA SER A 174 13.82 4.95 -6.39
C SER A 174 13.93 3.80 -7.38
N PHE A 175 14.99 3.81 -8.21
CA PHE A 175 15.27 2.68 -9.11
C PHE A 175 15.45 1.37 -8.33
N GLU A 176 16.06 1.43 -7.14
CA GLU A 176 16.24 0.26 -6.28
C GLU A 176 14.88 -0.35 -5.88
N SER A 177 13.89 0.50 -5.56
CA SER A 177 12.52 0.06 -5.25
C SER A 177 11.80 -0.49 -6.48
N LEU A 178 11.88 0.21 -7.62
CA LEU A 178 11.29 -0.24 -8.88
C LEU A 178 11.88 -1.59 -9.31
N SER A 179 13.20 -1.71 -9.36
CA SER A 179 13.87 -2.93 -9.79
C SER A 179 13.58 -4.12 -8.86
N GLN A 180 13.57 -3.89 -7.54
CA GLN A 180 13.21 -4.92 -6.58
C GLN A 180 11.75 -5.33 -6.73
N GLY A 181 10.84 -4.36 -6.89
CA GLY A 181 9.40 -4.60 -7.05
C GLY A 181 9.07 -5.37 -8.32
N VAL A 182 9.62 -4.95 -9.47
CA VAL A 182 9.47 -5.68 -10.76
C VAL A 182 9.94 -7.12 -10.59
N GLN A 183 11.15 -7.33 -10.07
CA GLN A 183 11.72 -8.66 -9.94
C GLN A 183 10.91 -9.55 -8.99
N ASN A 184 10.44 -9.01 -7.86
CA ASN A 184 9.58 -9.75 -6.95
C ASN A 184 8.28 -10.18 -7.64
N ALA A 185 7.65 -9.26 -8.37
CA ALA A 185 6.41 -9.53 -9.10
C ALA A 185 6.59 -10.60 -10.18
N LEU A 186 7.67 -10.52 -10.99
CA LEU A 186 7.95 -11.51 -12.03
C LEU A 186 8.22 -12.90 -11.48
N TRP A 187 8.98 -13.00 -10.36
CA TRP A 187 9.25 -14.29 -9.71
C TRP A 187 8.00 -14.88 -9.05
N GLU A 188 7.13 -14.06 -8.47
CA GLU A 188 5.85 -14.49 -7.92
C GLU A 188 4.87 -14.92 -9.03
N LEU A 189 4.87 -14.19 -10.15
CA LEU A 189 4.11 -14.49 -11.35
C LEU A 189 4.55 -15.81 -12.02
N GLY A 190 5.83 -16.14 -11.91
CA GLY A 190 6.43 -17.32 -12.54
C GLY A 190 6.76 -17.15 -14.03
N GLY A 191 6.78 -15.92 -14.55
CA GLY A 191 7.06 -15.62 -15.94
C GLY A 191 7.20 -14.14 -16.22
N VAL A 192 7.46 -13.78 -17.48
CA VAL A 192 7.76 -12.43 -17.92
C VAL A 192 6.75 -12.00 -18.99
N PRO A 193 5.99 -10.92 -18.79
CA PRO A 193 5.13 -10.32 -19.81
C PRO A 193 5.97 -9.62 -20.89
N GLU A 194 5.39 -9.44 -22.08
CA GLU A 194 6.08 -8.87 -23.23
C GLU A 194 6.41 -7.38 -23.04
N GLU A 195 5.51 -6.63 -22.41
CA GLU A 195 5.61 -5.19 -22.23
C GLU A 195 5.43 -4.77 -20.77
N HIS A 196 6.18 -3.76 -20.34
CA HIS A 196 6.02 -3.13 -19.02
C HIS A 196 5.80 -1.63 -19.16
N ARG A 197 4.71 -1.15 -18.59
CA ARG A 197 4.38 0.28 -18.50
C ARG A 197 4.49 0.76 -17.05
N THR A 198 5.17 1.87 -16.84
CA THR A 198 5.29 2.50 -15.52
C THR A 198 5.18 4.01 -15.64
N ASP A 199 4.50 4.63 -14.68
CA ASP A 199 4.39 6.09 -14.56
C ASP A 199 5.58 6.71 -13.80
N CYS A 200 6.51 5.90 -13.32
CA CYS A 200 7.70 6.35 -12.61
C CYS A 200 8.69 7.08 -13.51
N LEU A 201 8.26 8.22 -14.07
CA LEU A 201 9.01 9.04 -15.01
C LEU A 201 10.40 9.45 -14.52
N THR A 202 10.58 9.69 -13.22
CA THR A 202 11.86 10.12 -12.64
C THR A 202 12.88 9.00 -12.47
N THR A 203 12.41 7.79 -12.24
CA THR A 203 13.26 6.62 -11.97
C THR A 203 13.58 5.83 -13.23
N ALA A 204 12.65 5.83 -14.16
CA ALA A 204 12.76 5.13 -15.43
C ALA A 204 13.17 6.05 -16.60
N VAL A 205 12.84 7.35 -16.57
CA VAL A 205 13.06 8.32 -17.66
C VAL A 205 13.90 9.51 -17.18
N ASN A 206 14.82 9.98 -18.04
CA ASN A 206 15.63 11.17 -17.76
C ASN A 206 14.81 12.46 -17.90
N LYS A 207 14.79 13.29 -16.84
CA LYS A 207 14.12 14.60 -16.83
C LYS A 207 14.93 15.72 -17.51
N THR A 208 16.25 15.56 -17.62
CA THR A 208 17.17 16.57 -18.14
C THR A 208 17.57 16.24 -19.57
N GLY A 209 16.97 16.92 -20.54
CA GLY A 209 17.44 16.97 -21.91
C GLY A 209 16.57 16.24 -22.95
N HIS A 210 16.13 15.04 -22.72
CA HIS A 210 15.20 14.32 -23.58
C HIS A 210 14.27 13.44 -22.72
N PRO A 211 13.04 13.86 -22.46
CA PRO A 211 12.06 13.08 -21.69
C PRO A 211 11.69 11.75 -22.35
N GLU A 212 12.25 11.48 -23.52
CA GLU A 212 11.97 10.28 -24.30
C GLU A 212 12.94 9.12 -24.02
N ILE A 213 14.01 9.34 -23.25
CA ILE A 213 15.07 8.33 -23.05
C ILE A 213 14.89 7.71 -21.67
N PHE A 214 14.67 6.39 -21.64
CA PHE A 214 14.74 5.60 -20.42
C PHE A 214 16.13 5.70 -19.77
N THR A 215 16.18 5.70 -18.43
CA THR A 215 17.47 5.66 -17.74
C THR A 215 18.22 4.37 -18.13
N ARG A 216 19.54 4.45 -18.26
CA ARG A 216 20.37 3.28 -18.59
C ARG A 216 20.09 2.09 -17.68
N ARG A 217 19.93 2.33 -16.38
CA ARG A 217 19.68 1.27 -15.39
C ARG A 217 18.32 0.57 -15.60
N TYR A 218 17.29 1.34 -15.96
CA TYR A 218 15.99 0.76 -16.29
C TYR A 218 16.04 -0.04 -17.60
N LYS A 219 16.79 0.47 -18.58
CA LYS A 219 17.01 -0.25 -19.83
C LYS A 219 17.75 -1.58 -19.57
N ASP A 220 18.84 -1.55 -18.79
CA ASP A 220 19.57 -2.76 -18.39
C ASP A 220 18.65 -3.79 -17.70
N LEU A 221 17.68 -3.30 -16.87
CA LEU A 221 16.70 -4.16 -16.19
C LEU A 221 15.74 -4.82 -17.19
N VAL A 222 15.11 -4.04 -18.07
CA VAL A 222 14.13 -4.59 -19.03
C VAL A 222 14.79 -5.47 -20.08
N ASP A 223 16.00 -5.13 -20.53
CA ASP A 223 16.79 -5.94 -21.47
C ASP A 223 17.15 -7.30 -20.85
N HIS A 224 17.50 -7.35 -19.53
CA HIS A 224 17.79 -8.60 -18.83
C HIS A 224 16.58 -9.56 -18.80
N TYR A 225 15.37 -9.03 -18.70
CA TYR A 225 14.14 -9.82 -18.70
C TYR A 225 13.52 -9.99 -20.09
N GLY A 226 14.05 -9.33 -21.13
CA GLY A 226 13.46 -9.35 -22.46
C GLY A 226 12.11 -8.61 -22.53
N ILE A 227 11.92 -7.60 -21.70
CA ILE A 227 10.69 -6.80 -21.61
C ILE A 227 10.81 -5.55 -22.49
N THR A 228 9.79 -5.27 -23.29
CA THR A 228 9.68 -4.00 -24.02
C THR A 228 9.14 -2.90 -23.10
N PRO A 229 9.91 -1.83 -22.84
CA PRO A 229 9.42 -0.73 -22.01
C PRO A 229 8.41 0.13 -22.77
N CYS A 230 7.24 0.36 -22.18
CA CYS A 230 6.23 1.27 -22.69
C CYS A 230 6.19 2.57 -21.88
N LYS A 231 6.03 3.70 -22.57
CA LYS A 231 5.84 4.99 -21.93
C LYS A 231 4.36 5.30 -21.80
N THR A 232 4.02 6.04 -20.74
CA THR A 232 2.76 6.75 -20.67
C THR A 232 2.95 8.09 -21.37
N ASN A 233 2.09 8.43 -22.32
CA ASN A 233 2.15 9.74 -22.96
C ASN A 233 1.73 10.81 -21.92
N PRO A 234 2.54 11.88 -21.75
CA PRO A 234 2.27 12.91 -20.73
C PRO A 234 0.92 13.61 -20.85
N SER A 235 0.26 13.51 -22.01
CA SER A 235 -1.04 14.13 -22.30
C SER A 235 -2.20 13.13 -22.37
N SER A 236 -1.96 11.86 -21.98
CA SER A 236 -2.96 10.78 -22.08
C SER A 236 -3.19 10.13 -20.72
N PRO A 237 -3.90 10.80 -19.79
CA PRO A 237 -4.18 10.27 -18.46
C PRO A 237 -4.93 8.93 -18.49
N HIS A 238 -5.55 8.59 -19.62
CA HIS A 238 -6.32 7.34 -19.78
C HIS A 238 -5.45 6.09 -19.99
N GLU A 239 -4.19 6.23 -20.35
CA GLU A 239 -3.31 5.09 -20.59
C GLU A 239 -2.93 4.34 -19.30
N ASN A 240 -3.00 5.02 -18.14
CA ASN A 240 -2.73 4.45 -16.81
C ASN A 240 -3.99 4.22 -15.97
N GLY A 241 -5.19 4.48 -16.52
CA GLY A 241 -6.45 4.41 -15.80
C GLY A 241 -6.70 3.06 -15.10
N ASP A 242 -6.19 1.97 -15.64
CA ASP A 242 -6.29 0.65 -15.02
C ASP A 242 -5.48 0.54 -13.73
N VAL A 243 -4.23 1.01 -13.73
CA VAL A 243 -3.37 0.96 -12.53
C VAL A 243 -3.85 1.94 -11.46
N GLU A 244 -4.25 3.16 -11.84
CA GLU A 244 -4.78 4.16 -10.91
C GLU A 244 -6.06 3.65 -10.23
N GLN A 245 -6.98 3.07 -11.01
CA GLN A 245 -8.20 2.48 -10.47
C GLN A 245 -7.89 1.27 -9.58
N ARG A 246 -6.87 0.46 -9.94
CA ARG A 246 -6.40 -0.67 -9.14
C ARG A 246 -5.77 -0.21 -7.84
N ASN A 247 -4.93 0.81 -7.86
CA ASN A 247 -4.34 1.42 -6.68
C ASN A 247 -5.41 1.91 -5.70
N TYR A 248 -6.45 2.57 -6.21
CA TYR A 248 -7.58 3.00 -5.38
C TYR A 248 -8.33 1.81 -4.76
N ARG A 249 -8.65 0.79 -5.57
CA ARG A 249 -9.36 -0.43 -5.10
C ARG A 249 -8.52 -1.20 -4.09
N PHE A 250 -7.22 -1.35 -4.35
CA PHE A 250 -6.27 -1.99 -3.45
C PHE A 250 -6.21 -1.26 -2.10
N LYS A 251 -5.98 0.05 -2.09
CA LYS A 251 -5.99 0.84 -0.84
C LYS A 251 -7.29 0.68 -0.06
N LYS A 252 -8.42 0.71 -0.75
CA LYS A 252 -9.73 0.49 -0.12
C LYS A 252 -9.84 -0.92 0.45
N ALA A 253 -9.36 -1.94 -0.25
CA ALA A 253 -9.37 -3.33 0.22
C ALA A 253 -8.50 -3.50 1.46
N VAL A 254 -7.29 -2.90 1.48
CA VAL A 254 -6.42 -2.90 2.67
C VAL A 254 -7.11 -2.23 3.85
N ASP A 255 -7.73 -1.06 3.66
CA ASP A 255 -8.43 -0.34 4.71
C ASP A 255 -9.59 -1.16 5.30
N GLN A 256 -10.41 -1.76 4.44
CA GLN A 256 -11.51 -2.64 4.86
C GLN A 256 -10.99 -3.89 5.61
N ALA A 257 -9.91 -4.49 5.15
CA ALA A 257 -9.31 -5.65 5.82
C ALA A 257 -8.71 -5.27 7.18
N LEU A 258 -8.12 -4.08 7.32
CA LEU A 258 -7.65 -3.54 8.60
C LEU A 258 -8.81 -3.26 9.57
N MET A 259 -9.94 -2.75 9.08
CA MET A 259 -11.16 -2.57 9.88
C MET A 259 -11.70 -3.92 10.37
N LEU A 260 -11.75 -4.94 9.52
CA LEU A 260 -12.18 -6.29 9.89
C LEU A 260 -11.23 -6.95 10.91
N ARG A 261 -9.92 -6.67 10.80
CA ARG A 261 -8.93 -7.13 11.77
C ARG A 261 -9.11 -6.47 13.14
N GLY A 262 -9.74 -5.29 13.20
CA GLY A 262 -9.96 -4.53 14.44
C GLY A 262 -8.72 -3.81 14.98
N SER A 263 -7.58 -3.90 14.29
CA SER A 263 -6.33 -3.23 14.67
C SER A 263 -5.50 -2.87 13.44
N ARG A 264 -4.83 -1.73 13.50
CA ARG A 264 -3.85 -1.26 12.51
C ARG A 264 -2.41 -1.47 12.98
N ASP A 265 -2.23 -1.99 14.20
CA ASP A 265 -0.93 -2.31 14.76
C ASP A 265 -0.52 -3.76 14.49
N PHE A 266 0.74 -3.96 14.13
CA PHE A 266 1.34 -5.25 13.86
C PHE A 266 2.52 -5.49 14.81
N LYS A 267 2.73 -6.75 15.19
CA LYS A 267 3.84 -7.15 16.03
C LYS A 267 5.20 -6.84 15.39
N ASP A 268 5.30 -7.11 14.08
CA ASP A 268 6.48 -6.84 13.29
C ASP A 268 6.10 -6.67 11.80
N ARG A 269 7.10 -6.34 11.01
CA ARG A 269 6.91 -6.13 9.58
C ARG A 269 6.50 -7.41 8.84
N SER A 270 7.00 -8.55 9.26
CA SER A 270 6.69 -9.84 8.61
C SER A 270 5.21 -10.21 8.75
N GLU A 271 4.60 -9.88 9.90
CA GLU A 271 3.15 -10.03 10.09
C GLU A 271 2.36 -9.14 9.14
N TYR A 272 2.81 -7.89 8.93
CA TYR A 272 2.16 -7.00 7.98
C TYR A 272 2.34 -7.47 6.52
N GLU A 273 3.54 -7.92 6.14
CA GLU A 273 3.79 -8.50 4.82
C GLU A 273 2.92 -9.74 4.57
N TYR A 274 2.77 -10.59 5.56
CA TYR A 274 1.89 -11.76 5.51
C TYR A 274 0.41 -11.36 5.38
N PHE A 275 -0.03 -10.33 6.09
CA PHE A 275 -1.38 -9.77 5.95
C PHE A 275 -1.62 -9.28 4.50
N LEU A 276 -0.68 -8.54 3.93
CA LEU A 276 -0.79 -8.08 2.54
C LEU A 276 -0.79 -9.23 1.54
N SER A 277 0.06 -10.24 1.72
CA SER A 277 0.11 -11.40 0.84
C SER A 277 -1.21 -12.17 0.82
N LYS A 278 -1.84 -12.38 1.98
CA LYS A 278 -3.18 -12.97 2.06
C LYS A 278 -4.23 -12.15 1.33
N LEU A 279 -4.16 -10.82 1.45
CA LEU A 279 -5.08 -9.93 0.75
C LEU A 279 -4.92 -10.03 -0.77
N PHE A 280 -3.68 -10.05 -1.29
CA PHE A 280 -3.43 -10.25 -2.72
C PHE A 280 -3.97 -11.60 -3.21
N ILE A 281 -3.78 -12.68 -2.45
CA ILE A 281 -4.38 -13.99 -2.77
C ILE A 281 -5.91 -13.88 -2.89
N GLN A 282 -6.58 -13.20 -1.95
CA GLN A 282 -8.03 -12.99 -1.98
C GLN A 282 -8.46 -12.14 -3.19
N LEU A 283 -7.74 -11.06 -3.49
CA LEU A 283 -8.03 -10.20 -4.64
C LEU A 283 -7.86 -10.95 -5.97
N ASN A 284 -6.92 -11.89 -6.03
CA ASN A 284 -6.64 -12.69 -7.22
C ASN A 284 -7.53 -13.93 -7.36
N ALA A 285 -8.25 -14.36 -6.32
CA ALA A 285 -9.01 -15.60 -6.30
C ALA A 285 -10.05 -15.70 -7.44
N GLY A 286 -10.74 -14.59 -7.73
CA GLY A 286 -11.74 -14.54 -8.82
C GLY A 286 -11.16 -14.45 -10.24
N ARG A 287 -9.83 -14.37 -10.39
CA ARG A 287 -9.14 -14.10 -11.67
C ARG A 287 -8.46 -15.34 -12.26
N LYS A 288 -8.56 -16.49 -11.59
CA LYS A 288 -7.80 -17.70 -11.89
C LYS A 288 -7.85 -18.13 -13.36
N LYS A 289 -9.03 -18.08 -14.00
CA LYS A 289 -9.18 -18.49 -15.39
C LYS A 289 -8.34 -17.63 -16.34
N ARG A 290 -8.49 -16.31 -16.29
CA ARG A 290 -7.70 -15.38 -17.11
C ARG A 290 -6.22 -15.40 -16.77
N PHE A 291 -5.90 -15.60 -15.50
CA PHE A 291 -4.50 -15.72 -15.05
C PHE A 291 -3.81 -16.93 -15.66
N MET A 292 -4.51 -18.07 -15.79
CA MET A 292 -3.96 -19.26 -16.50
C MET A 292 -3.73 -18.98 -17.99
N GLU A 293 -4.58 -18.17 -18.62
CA GLU A 293 -4.40 -17.74 -20.01
C GLU A 293 -3.17 -16.81 -20.15
N ASP A 294 -2.93 -15.90 -19.18
CA ASP A 294 -1.69 -15.12 -19.10
C ASP A 294 -0.48 -16.05 -18.95
N GLN A 295 -0.49 -16.94 -17.97
CA GLN A 295 0.64 -17.83 -17.68
C GLN A 295 1.06 -18.70 -18.87
N ALA A 296 0.09 -19.10 -19.70
CA ALA A 296 0.36 -19.94 -20.87
C ALA A 296 1.24 -19.28 -21.94
N VAL A 297 1.28 -17.94 -21.96
CA VAL A 297 1.99 -17.15 -22.99
C VAL A 297 3.14 -16.31 -22.45
N LEU A 298 3.36 -16.30 -21.13
CA LEU A 298 4.48 -15.58 -20.52
C LEU A 298 5.82 -16.17 -20.99
N HIS A 299 6.82 -15.30 -21.17
CA HIS A 299 8.19 -15.72 -21.41
C HIS A 299 8.80 -16.35 -20.15
N ARG A 300 9.83 -17.18 -20.33
CA ARG A 300 10.54 -17.81 -19.21
C ARG A 300 11.35 -16.77 -18.43
N LEU A 301 11.40 -16.95 -17.11
CA LEU A 301 12.29 -16.18 -16.26
C LEU A 301 13.76 -16.47 -16.59
N PRO A 302 14.67 -15.50 -16.47
CA PRO A 302 16.11 -15.75 -16.52
C PRO A 302 16.54 -16.59 -15.31
N GLU A 303 17.71 -17.24 -15.41
CA GLU A 303 18.24 -18.10 -14.34
C GLU A 303 18.46 -17.37 -13.01
N ARG A 304 18.74 -16.07 -13.06
CA ARG A 304 19.03 -15.25 -11.88
C ARG A 304 18.44 -13.85 -11.98
N ARG A 305 18.20 -13.27 -10.83
CA ARG A 305 17.82 -11.86 -10.72
C ARG A 305 19.02 -10.94 -11.03
N ILE A 306 18.74 -9.77 -11.58
CA ILE A 306 19.76 -8.72 -11.73
C ILE A 306 19.99 -8.03 -10.37
N ASP A 307 21.21 -7.55 -10.15
CA ASP A 307 21.56 -6.81 -8.95
C ASP A 307 20.96 -5.39 -8.97
N SER A 308 19.96 -5.15 -8.14
CA SER A 308 19.17 -3.90 -8.10
C SER A 308 19.87 -2.75 -7.37
N CYS A 309 21.15 -2.90 -6.98
CA CYS A 309 21.84 -1.89 -6.17
C CYS A 309 22.34 -0.68 -6.96
N LYS A 310 22.46 0.46 -6.26
CA LYS A 310 23.25 1.61 -6.72
C LYS A 310 24.65 1.52 -6.15
N LYS A 311 25.65 1.35 -7.03
CA LYS A 311 27.06 1.30 -6.64
C LYS A 311 27.63 2.72 -6.54
N LYS A 312 28.35 3.00 -5.44
CA LYS A 312 29.08 4.25 -5.23
C LYS A 312 30.45 3.93 -4.62
N ASP A 313 31.50 4.44 -5.22
CA ASP A 313 32.80 4.40 -4.59
C ASP A 313 32.93 5.60 -3.66
N VAL A 314 33.30 5.32 -2.40
CA VAL A 314 33.40 6.32 -1.33
C VAL A 314 34.67 6.10 -0.55
N LYS A 315 35.36 7.19 -0.20
CA LYS A 315 36.55 7.14 0.65
C LYS A 315 36.17 7.17 2.13
N VAL A 316 36.75 6.29 2.90
CA VAL A 316 36.52 6.24 4.34
C VAL A 316 37.31 7.37 5.03
N GLY A 317 36.57 8.21 5.74
CA GLY A 317 37.14 9.34 6.47
C GLY A 317 37.90 8.94 7.75
N PRO A 318 38.70 9.85 8.32
CA PRO A 318 39.51 9.58 9.52
C PRO A 318 38.68 9.32 10.78
N SER A 319 37.39 9.65 10.78
CA SER A 319 36.43 9.32 11.82
C SER A 319 35.79 7.93 11.67
N SER A 320 36.33 7.06 10.79
CA SER A 320 35.80 5.76 10.50
C SER A 320 34.36 5.80 9.98
N THR A 321 34.05 6.79 9.17
CA THR A 321 32.72 7.03 8.60
C THR A 321 32.77 7.26 7.09
N ILE A 322 31.66 6.92 6.45
CA ILE A 322 31.38 7.22 5.05
C ILE A 322 30.09 8.02 4.93
N ARG A 323 29.95 8.78 3.85
CA ARG A 323 28.74 9.51 3.52
C ARG A 323 28.09 8.92 2.26
N VAL A 324 26.88 8.41 2.39
CA VAL A 324 26.09 7.86 1.29
C VAL A 324 24.72 8.52 1.28
N ASN A 325 24.30 9.14 0.17
CA ASN A 325 23.03 9.86 0.03
C ASN A 325 22.73 10.80 1.22
N ASN A 326 23.70 11.70 1.53
CA ASN A 326 23.62 12.68 2.62
C ASN A 326 23.46 12.09 4.04
N ASN A 327 23.57 10.77 4.19
CA ASN A 327 23.56 10.07 5.47
C ASN A 327 24.97 9.55 5.83
N VAL A 328 25.25 9.47 7.13
CA VAL A 328 26.55 9.04 7.65
C VAL A 328 26.45 7.64 8.23
N TYR A 329 27.38 6.77 7.84
CA TYR A 329 27.49 5.41 8.36
C TYR A 329 28.90 5.17 8.89
N SER A 330 29.01 4.52 10.04
CA SER A 330 30.32 4.07 10.51
C SER A 330 30.69 2.75 9.81
N VAL A 331 31.97 2.59 9.56
CA VAL A 331 32.58 1.36 9.04
C VAL A 331 33.76 0.97 9.91
N ASN A 332 34.26 -0.24 9.75
CA ASN A 332 35.40 -0.71 10.54
C ASN A 332 36.60 0.22 10.37
N SER A 333 37.27 0.58 11.48
CA SER A 333 38.40 1.51 11.50
C SER A 333 39.60 1.05 10.66
N ARG A 334 39.72 -0.24 10.36
CA ARG A 334 40.76 -0.75 9.44
C ARG A 334 40.64 -0.22 8.03
N LEU A 335 39.45 0.26 7.65
CA LEU A 335 39.16 0.81 6.30
C LEU A 335 39.48 2.31 6.20
N ILE A 336 39.96 2.97 7.26
CA ILE A 336 40.26 4.40 7.21
C ILE A 336 41.30 4.71 6.13
N GLY A 337 40.98 5.64 5.24
CA GLY A 337 41.82 6.04 4.11
C GLY A 337 41.57 5.24 2.84
N GLU A 338 40.95 4.10 2.93
CA GLU A 338 40.62 3.23 1.80
C GLU A 338 39.44 3.74 1.01
N SER A 339 39.39 3.39 -0.28
CA SER A 339 38.24 3.56 -1.15
C SER A 339 37.44 2.26 -1.14
N ILE A 340 36.19 2.33 -0.76
CA ILE A 340 35.26 1.20 -0.65
C ILE A 340 34.08 1.37 -1.60
N GLN A 341 33.49 0.29 -2.04
CA GLN A 341 32.26 0.30 -2.81
C GLN A 341 31.05 0.14 -1.90
N ALA A 342 30.23 1.18 -1.82
CA ALA A 342 28.93 1.16 -1.15
C ALA A 342 27.85 0.73 -2.13
N ARG A 343 27.21 -0.41 -1.90
CA ARG A 343 26.08 -0.93 -2.69
C ARG A 343 24.77 -0.66 -1.97
N LEU A 344 24.03 0.30 -2.51
CA LEU A 344 22.77 0.77 -1.92
C LEU A 344 21.60 0.00 -2.53
N TYR A 345 20.97 -0.83 -1.71
CA TYR A 345 19.72 -1.52 -2.01
C TYR A 345 18.51 -0.75 -1.47
N MET A 346 17.32 -1.25 -1.69
CA MET A 346 16.08 -0.64 -1.18
C MET A 346 16.08 -0.46 0.35
N GLU A 347 16.60 -1.45 1.10
CA GLU A 347 16.54 -1.45 2.58
C GLU A 347 17.89 -1.58 3.28
N ARG A 348 18.93 -1.92 2.55
CA ARG A 348 20.25 -2.15 3.12
C ARG A 348 21.33 -1.45 2.32
N LEU A 349 22.42 -1.18 3.00
CA LEU A 349 23.67 -0.71 2.45
C LEU A 349 24.73 -1.79 2.69
N GLU A 350 25.30 -2.32 1.63
CA GLU A 350 26.41 -3.24 1.71
C GLU A 350 27.73 -2.52 1.47
N ILE A 351 28.70 -2.81 2.29
CA ILE A 351 30.06 -2.28 2.19
C ILE A 351 30.97 -3.35 1.62
N TRP A 352 31.60 -3.03 0.50
CA TRP A 352 32.48 -3.94 -0.24
C TRP A 352 33.89 -3.37 -0.37
N TYR A 353 34.88 -4.19 -0.16
CA TYR A 353 36.29 -3.87 -0.36
C TYR A 353 37.01 -5.03 -1.05
N GLY A 354 37.74 -4.77 -2.13
CA GLY A 354 38.42 -5.83 -2.88
C GLY A 354 37.49 -6.96 -3.32
N GLN A 355 36.30 -6.65 -3.83
CA GLN A 355 35.26 -7.61 -4.26
C GLN A 355 34.67 -8.47 -3.13
N LYS A 356 35.07 -8.24 -1.87
CA LYS A 356 34.54 -8.93 -0.70
C LYS A 356 33.53 -8.05 0.05
N LYS A 357 32.39 -8.63 0.41
CA LYS A 357 31.44 -7.97 1.29
C LYS A 357 31.99 -7.95 2.72
N ILE A 358 32.14 -6.75 3.27
CA ILE A 358 32.70 -6.52 4.61
C ILE A 358 31.59 -6.37 5.63
N ASP A 359 30.52 -5.63 5.29
CA ASP A 359 29.45 -5.32 6.24
C ASP A 359 28.12 -5.09 5.52
N THR A 360 27.01 -5.22 6.29
CA THR A 360 25.67 -4.93 5.82
C THR A 360 24.97 -4.09 6.87
N LEU A 361 24.59 -2.86 6.49
CA LEU A 361 23.97 -1.87 7.35
C LEU A 361 22.53 -1.59 6.90
N PRO A 362 21.59 -1.28 7.81
CA PRO A 362 20.26 -0.84 7.42
C PRO A 362 20.35 0.51 6.69
N ARG A 363 19.63 0.64 5.59
CA ARG A 363 19.56 1.89 4.84
C ARG A 363 18.80 2.95 5.66
N LEU A 364 19.42 4.10 5.88
CA LEU A 364 18.77 5.26 6.49
C LEU A 364 17.84 5.95 5.47
N ARG A 365 16.64 6.30 5.91
CA ARG A 365 15.63 6.99 5.12
C ARG A 365 15.69 8.49 5.40
N GLY A 366 15.49 9.31 4.37
CA GLY A 366 15.66 10.75 4.44
C GLY A 366 17.14 11.14 4.41
N GLU A 367 17.45 12.37 4.76
CA GLU A 367 18.78 12.97 4.70
C GLU A 367 19.26 13.46 6.09
N GLY A 368 20.57 13.68 6.22
CA GLY A 368 21.17 14.22 7.44
C GLY A 368 21.23 13.27 8.64
N LYS A 369 20.81 12.01 8.46
CA LYS A 369 20.81 11.00 9.53
C LYS A 369 22.15 10.30 9.63
N HIS A 370 22.35 9.62 10.77
CA HIS A 370 23.55 8.83 10.99
C HIS A 370 23.24 7.48 11.62
N LYS A 371 24.02 6.47 11.26
CA LYS A 371 24.03 5.14 11.86
C LYS A 371 25.45 4.78 12.24
N ILE A 372 25.75 4.90 13.52
CA ILE A 372 27.07 4.62 14.09
C ILE A 372 26.97 3.33 14.87
N ASN A 373 27.78 2.34 14.49
CA ASN A 373 27.99 1.14 15.26
C ASN A 373 29.20 1.37 16.17
N TYR A 374 28.99 1.41 17.47
CA TYR A 374 30.05 1.65 18.44
C TYR A 374 31.21 0.62 18.37
N ARG A 375 30.92 -0.59 17.91
CA ARG A 375 31.93 -1.65 17.71
C ARG A 375 33.02 -1.28 16.72
N HIS A 376 32.74 -0.38 15.78
CA HIS A 376 33.73 0.08 14.81
C HIS A 376 34.78 1.03 15.40
N ILE A 377 34.49 1.71 16.53
CA ILE A 377 35.31 2.80 17.06
C ILE A 377 35.69 2.64 18.53
N ILE A 378 35.13 1.64 19.24
CA ILE A 378 35.27 1.46 20.68
C ILE A 378 36.75 1.32 21.09
N ASP A 379 37.56 0.57 20.35
CA ASP A 379 38.97 0.37 20.64
C ASP A 379 39.77 1.69 20.60
N SER A 380 39.35 2.63 19.73
CA SER A 380 39.96 3.97 19.65
C SER A 380 39.49 4.88 20.77
N LEU A 381 38.21 4.79 21.18
CA LEU A 381 37.67 5.58 22.29
C LEU A 381 38.28 5.17 23.65
N ILE A 382 38.50 3.89 23.84
CA ILE A 382 39.18 3.41 25.08
C ILE A 382 40.56 4.01 25.22
N ARG A 383 41.32 4.10 24.14
CA ARG A 383 42.64 4.74 24.14
C ARG A 383 42.57 6.26 24.34
N LYS A 384 41.44 6.88 23.98
CA LYS A 384 41.24 8.35 24.06
C LYS A 384 39.93 8.69 24.78
N PRO A 385 39.75 8.33 26.07
CA PRO A 385 38.48 8.47 26.77
C PRO A 385 37.99 9.91 26.90
N GLY A 386 38.90 10.88 26.90
CA GLY A 386 38.58 12.31 26.92
C GLY A 386 37.86 12.81 25.65
N ALA A 387 37.92 12.05 24.54
CA ALA A 387 37.20 12.40 23.31
C ALA A 387 35.69 12.05 23.38
N PHE A 388 35.28 11.20 24.33
CA PHE A 388 33.93 10.68 24.40
C PHE A 388 32.88 11.78 24.66
N GLU A 389 33.14 12.73 25.58
CA GLU A 389 32.19 13.78 25.94
C GLU A 389 31.83 14.68 24.74
N ASN A 390 32.80 15.03 23.94
CA ASN A 390 32.63 15.92 22.79
C ASN A 390 32.46 15.15 21.46
N TYR A 391 32.27 13.84 21.53
CA TYR A 391 32.05 13.03 20.31
C TYR A 391 30.71 13.38 19.67
N ARG A 392 30.73 13.82 18.42
CA ARG A 392 29.53 14.25 17.66
C ARG A 392 28.39 13.26 17.69
N TYR A 393 28.71 11.96 17.71
CA TYR A 393 27.74 10.87 17.68
C TYR A 393 27.69 10.12 19.01
N ARG A 394 27.89 10.81 20.13
CA ARG A 394 27.92 10.21 21.48
C ARG A 394 26.65 9.45 21.80
N ASP A 395 25.48 9.96 21.35
CA ASP A 395 24.19 9.31 21.64
C ASP A 395 24.05 7.94 20.97
N ALA A 396 24.74 7.69 19.86
CA ALA A 396 24.84 6.39 19.24
C ALA A 396 25.77 5.39 20.01
N MET A 397 26.46 5.86 21.03
CA MET A 397 27.28 5.03 21.90
C MET A 397 26.50 4.41 23.07
N PHE A 398 25.20 4.62 23.14
CA PHE A 398 24.32 4.03 24.13
C PHE A 398 23.40 3.04 23.42
N PRO A 399 23.74 1.71 23.39
CA PRO A 399 22.96 0.70 22.69
C PRO A 399 21.50 0.61 23.19
N THR A 400 21.33 0.74 24.51
CA THR A 400 20.01 0.78 25.16
C THR A 400 19.92 1.92 26.18
N SER A 401 18.71 2.19 26.67
CA SER A 401 18.47 3.17 27.75
C SER A 401 19.25 2.83 29.03
N ARG A 402 19.47 1.54 29.30
CA ARG A 402 20.22 1.09 30.49
C ARG A 402 21.68 1.52 30.40
N PHE A 403 22.31 1.44 29.26
CA PHE A 403 23.67 1.99 29.06
C PHE A 403 23.72 3.50 29.30
N ARG A 404 22.68 4.24 28.91
CA ARG A 404 22.59 5.65 29.20
C ARG A 404 22.47 5.93 30.69
N ILE A 405 21.56 5.23 31.39
CA ILE A 405 21.35 5.34 32.84
C ILE A 405 22.66 4.99 33.58
N ALA A 406 23.36 3.92 33.15
CA ALA A 406 24.66 3.55 33.72
C ALA A 406 25.69 4.67 33.60
N TYR A 407 25.79 5.30 32.43
CA TYR A 407 26.70 6.45 32.26
C TYR A 407 26.30 7.66 33.12
N ASP A 408 25.02 7.99 33.18
CA ASP A 408 24.52 9.09 33.98
C ASP A 408 24.75 8.85 35.49
N SER A 409 24.66 7.62 35.95
CA SER A 409 25.00 7.22 37.33
C SER A 409 26.49 7.38 37.61
N LEU A 410 27.35 7.01 36.66
CA LEU A 410 28.79 7.20 36.78
C LEU A 410 29.17 8.68 36.84
N LYS A 411 28.50 9.56 36.06
CA LYS A 411 28.74 11.03 36.11
C LYS A 411 28.39 11.66 37.46
N LYS A 412 27.42 11.12 38.17
CA LYS A 412 27.09 11.63 39.51
C LYS A 412 28.16 11.35 40.54
N ARG A 413 28.96 10.30 40.37
CA ARG A 413 29.93 9.79 41.32
C ARG A 413 31.39 10.14 40.98
N TYR A 414 31.68 10.34 39.70
CA TYR A 414 33.05 10.52 39.20
C TYR A 414 33.18 11.76 38.30
N THR A 415 34.42 12.27 38.16
CA THR A 415 34.71 13.30 37.17
C THR A 415 34.37 12.80 35.76
N LEU A 416 34.01 13.69 34.84
CA LEU A 416 33.60 13.37 33.48
C LEU A 416 34.58 12.42 32.77
N LYS A 417 35.92 12.68 32.91
CA LYS A 417 36.96 11.83 32.32
C LYS A 417 36.99 10.45 32.94
N SER A 418 36.79 10.32 34.24
CA SER A 418 36.78 9.04 34.96
C SER A 418 35.48 8.26 34.65
N ALA A 419 34.34 8.95 34.62
CA ALA A 419 33.05 8.35 34.23
C ALA A 419 33.11 7.81 32.81
N ALA A 420 33.61 8.60 31.85
CA ALA A 420 33.79 8.16 30.47
C ALA A 420 34.69 6.92 30.36
N LYS A 421 35.86 6.92 31.07
CA LYS A 421 36.78 5.76 31.06
C LYS A 421 36.10 4.49 31.59
N ARG A 422 35.35 4.59 32.69
CA ARG A 422 34.62 3.45 33.30
C ARG A 422 33.50 2.96 32.36
N TYR A 423 32.73 3.87 31.81
CA TYR A 423 31.65 3.55 30.88
C TYR A 423 32.16 2.86 29.60
N LEU A 424 33.24 3.42 29.00
CA LEU A 424 33.83 2.83 27.80
C LEU A 424 34.40 1.41 28.08
N GLY A 425 34.82 1.13 29.32
CA GLY A 425 35.21 -0.22 29.75
C GLY A 425 34.03 -1.20 29.73
N ILE A 426 32.85 -0.75 30.17
CA ILE A 426 31.59 -1.55 30.12
C ILE A 426 31.13 -1.74 28.67
N LEU A 427 31.15 -0.64 27.88
CA LEU A 427 30.77 -0.68 26.47
C LEU A 427 31.67 -1.60 25.64
N ASN A 428 32.99 -1.64 25.96
CA ASN A 428 33.94 -2.56 25.33
C ASN A 428 33.64 -4.02 25.66
N MET A 429 33.19 -4.31 26.86
CA MET A 429 32.79 -5.64 27.26
C MET A 429 31.55 -6.07 26.44
N ALA A 430 30.56 -5.17 26.27
CA ALA A 430 29.41 -5.41 25.41
C ALA A 430 29.81 -5.64 23.94
N ALA A 431 30.87 -4.99 23.46
CA ALA A 431 31.37 -5.17 22.10
C ALA A 431 32.06 -6.54 21.90
N LYS A 432 32.80 -7.02 22.89
CA LYS A 432 33.66 -8.21 22.80
C LYS A 432 32.98 -9.50 23.24
N GLU A 433 32.09 -9.42 24.22
CA GLU A 433 31.40 -10.57 24.79
C GLU A 433 29.96 -10.62 24.26
N SER A 434 29.03 -9.97 24.95
CA SER A 434 27.62 -9.94 24.56
C SER A 434 26.96 -8.65 25.03
N GLU A 435 26.37 -7.90 24.10
CA GLU A 435 25.59 -6.70 24.41
C GLU A 435 24.37 -7.03 25.27
N THR A 436 23.67 -8.13 24.96
CA THR A 436 22.48 -8.58 25.71
C THR A 436 22.83 -9.00 27.13
N ALA A 437 23.96 -9.69 27.33
CA ALA A 437 24.41 -10.10 28.67
C ALA A 437 24.81 -8.89 29.53
N VAL A 438 25.54 -7.93 28.95
CA VAL A 438 25.89 -6.67 29.64
C VAL A 438 24.63 -5.85 29.93
N ASP A 439 23.69 -5.74 29.02
CA ASP A 439 22.41 -5.05 29.25
C ASP A 439 21.61 -5.66 30.39
N SER A 440 21.57 -6.99 30.46
CA SER A 440 20.91 -7.72 31.56
C SER A 440 21.61 -7.51 32.90
N ALA A 441 22.93 -7.53 32.91
CA ALA A 441 23.71 -7.20 34.12
C ALA A 441 23.49 -5.75 34.58
N LEU A 442 23.50 -4.80 33.66
CA LEU A 442 23.18 -3.39 33.96
C LEU A 442 21.76 -3.24 34.54
N ARG A 443 20.78 -3.98 34.01
CA ARG A 443 19.42 -4.00 34.56
C ARG A 443 19.43 -4.38 36.05
N ILE A 444 20.10 -5.49 36.40
CA ILE A 444 20.18 -5.97 37.79
C ILE A 444 20.83 -4.94 38.69
N LEU A 445 21.95 -4.31 38.25
CA LEU A 445 22.66 -3.31 39.02
C LEU A 445 21.82 -2.04 39.25
N ILE A 446 21.09 -1.59 38.22
CA ILE A 446 20.22 -0.42 38.27
C ILE A 446 19.02 -0.70 39.20
N ASP A 447 18.32 -1.83 39.02
CA ASP A 447 17.14 -2.19 39.80
C ASP A 447 17.47 -2.37 41.29
N LYS A 448 18.67 -2.90 41.63
CA LYS A 448 19.16 -3.05 42.98
C LYS A 448 19.90 -1.83 43.53
N ASN A 449 19.98 -0.75 42.78
CA ASN A 449 20.74 0.48 43.15
C ASN A 449 22.18 0.20 43.56
N MET A 450 22.81 -0.80 42.94
CA MET A 450 24.21 -1.20 43.21
C MET A 450 25.18 -0.33 42.43
N ASP A 451 26.48 -0.38 42.84
CA ASP A 451 27.53 0.36 42.15
C ASP A 451 27.79 -0.23 40.76
N ILE A 452 27.87 0.65 39.76
CA ILE A 452 28.08 0.25 38.36
C ILE A 452 29.56 0.28 38.06
N CYS A 453 30.21 -0.88 38.07
CA CYS A 453 31.60 -1.02 37.69
C CYS A 453 31.83 -2.24 36.80
N LYS A 454 32.96 -2.23 36.08
CA LYS A 454 33.31 -3.29 35.14
C LYS A 454 33.35 -4.67 35.80
N THR A 455 33.90 -4.77 36.99
CA THR A 455 34.01 -6.02 37.75
C THR A 455 32.67 -6.62 38.12
N GLN A 456 31.73 -5.81 38.64
CA GLN A 456 30.41 -6.26 38.99
C GLN A 456 29.60 -6.73 37.74
N VAL A 457 29.71 -5.97 36.64
CA VAL A 457 29.08 -6.41 35.36
C VAL A 457 29.68 -7.74 34.92
N GLN A 458 31.01 -7.90 35.01
CA GLN A 458 31.68 -9.14 34.62
C GLN A 458 31.29 -10.34 35.52
N THR A 459 31.20 -10.14 36.82
CA THR A 459 30.75 -11.18 37.77
C THR A 459 29.31 -11.60 37.44
N LEU A 460 28.42 -10.65 37.16
CA LEU A 460 27.03 -10.97 36.83
C LEU A 460 26.90 -11.68 35.47
N ILE A 461 27.74 -11.40 34.50
CA ILE A 461 27.75 -12.12 33.22
C ILE A 461 28.23 -13.56 33.45
N GLN A 462 29.29 -13.77 34.24
CA GLN A 462 29.82 -15.08 34.53
C GLN A 462 28.91 -15.93 35.43
N SER A 463 28.17 -15.28 36.36
CA SER A 463 27.19 -15.97 37.20
C SER A 463 25.86 -16.28 36.49
N ASN A 464 25.59 -15.59 35.42
CA ASN A 464 24.45 -15.80 34.52
C ASN A 464 24.84 -16.71 33.31
N GLU A 465 25.87 -17.54 33.39
CA GLU A 465 25.94 -18.68 32.49
C GLU A 465 24.61 -19.44 32.63
N PRO A 466 23.94 -19.76 31.53
CA PRO A 466 22.60 -20.33 31.60
C PRO A 466 22.62 -21.62 32.38
N ILE A 467 22.12 -21.59 33.62
CA ILE A 467 21.53 -22.73 34.25
C ILE A 467 20.22 -22.97 33.53
N ASN A 468 20.31 -23.43 32.34
CA ASN A 468 19.31 -24.15 31.57
C ASN A 468 20.08 -24.83 30.42
N ARG A 469 20.83 -25.87 30.75
CA ARG A 469 20.60 -27.08 29.97
C ARG A 469 19.10 -27.32 30.16
N VAL A 470 18.30 -27.02 29.15
CA VAL A 470 17.06 -27.74 28.94
C VAL A 470 17.53 -29.21 29.03
N GLU A 471 17.17 -29.90 30.10
CA GLU A 471 17.29 -31.35 30.09
C GLU A 471 16.65 -31.75 28.77
N ASP A 472 17.41 -32.46 27.94
CA ASP A 472 16.86 -33.07 26.73
C ASP A 472 15.60 -33.78 27.22
N ILE A 473 14.45 -33.23 26.91
CA ILE A 473 13.18 -33.88 27.14
C ILE A 473 13.25 -35.06 26.21
N ASP A 474 13.59 -36.22 26.80
CA ASP A 474 13.52 -37.50 26.11
C ASP A 474 12.07 -37.68 25.68
N ILE A 475 11.77 -37.23 24.46
CA ILE A 475 10.46 -37.42 23.86
C ILE A 475 10.44 -38.86 23.47
N PRO A 476 9.68 -39.74 24.21
CA PRO A 476 9.62 -41.15 23.86
C PRO A 476 9.19 -41.24 22.40
N GLU A 477 9.94 -42.02 21.60
CA GLU A 477 9.54 -42.28 20.21
C GLU A 477 8.08 -42.74 20.22
N ILE A 478 7.26 -41.99 19.51
CA ILE A 478 5.84 -42.32 19.37
C ILE A 478 5.81 -43.66 18.60
N ASP A 479 5.34 -44.70 19.25
CA ASP A 479 5.13 -45.99 18.63
C ASP A 479 4.05 -45.87 17.55
N LEU A 480 4.49 -45.71 16.31
CA LEU A 480 3.62 -45.55 15.15
C LEU A 480 2.81 -46.81 14.84
N THR A 481 3.18 -47.98 15.40
CA THR A 481 2.45 -49.24 15.19
C THR A 481 1.04 -49.20 15.80
N ALA A 482 0.80 -48.33 16.81
CA ALA A 482 -0.52 -48.09 17.35
C ALA A 482 -1.46 -47.38 16.37
N TYR A 483 -0.92 -46.63 15.41
CA TYR A 483 -1.69 -45.97 14.36
C TYR A 483 -2.00 -46.88 13.17
N ASP A 484 -1.15 -47.91 12.92
CA ASP A 484 -1.40 -48.88 11.87
C ASP A 484 -2.61 -49.77 12.21
N GLN A 485 -2.85 -50.06 13.50
CA GLN A 485 -4.04 -50.77 13.96
C GLN A 485 -5.36 -49.99 13.69
N LEU A 486 -5.34 -48.67 13.74
CA LEU A 486 -6.51 -47.85 13.41
C LEU A 486 -6.82 -47.85 11.89
N LEU A 487 -5.82 -48.08 11.04
CA LEU A 487 -6.03 -48.22 9.59
C LEU A 487 -6.58 -49.58 9.21
N GLU A 488 -6.26 -50.67 9.95
CA GLU A 488 -6.83 -52.00 9.72
C GLU A 488 -8.33 -52.08 10.12
N GLU A 489 -8.76 -51.38 11.16
CA GLU A 489 -10.16 -51.30 11.56
C GLU A 489 -11.06 -50.53 10.55
N VAL A 490 -10.49 -49.59 9.78
CA VAL A 490 -11.24 -48.80 8.76
C VAL A 490 -11.39 -49.57 7.43
N MET A 491 -10.55 -50.62 7.19
CA MET A 491 -10.61 -51.43 5.96
C MET A 491 -11.48 -52.67 6.11
N SER A 492 -12.09 -52.92 7.27
CA SER A 492 -12.94 -54.06 7.55
C SER A 492 -14.43 -53.73 7.76
N CYS A 493 -14.92 -52.57 7.29
CA CYS A 493 -16.34 -52.22 7.22
C CYS A 493 -16.80 -52.01 5.77
#